data_e9feff63488b1eb9ad6984f3c2c64568
#
_entry.id   e9feff63488b1eb9ad6984f3c2c64568
#
_cell.length_a   1.000
_cell.length_b   1.000
_cell.length_c   1.000
_cell.angle_alpha   90.00
_cell.angle_beta   90.00
_cell.angle_gamma   90.00
#
_symmetry.space_group_name_H-M   'P 1'
#
loop_
_entity.id
_entity.type
_entity.pdbx_description
1 polymer ?
#
loop_
_entity_poly.entity_id
_entity_poly.type
_entity_poly.pdbx_seq_one_letter_code
_entity_poly.pdbx_strand_id
1 'polypeptide(L)'
;MRELDYDVVIIGSGAGGGAVAKELAPLAAAGKRIAVLEWGPKLADDAFTGREVEMARQLYFDSGGVLTKDRTLTMAYGRAYGGSTVVYTGTSLTIPEDVVKRWDVPGIEYNDLQRRSAKYIEENNVHKLEESELNDNNRLFLEGCIKLGYRAQQFPINVKGCRSSSLCNLGCPNGAKQGTHRVQLPAAEAAGVEVITNCRVTRVGERSCDAVVADPGFGLPSSWESGEVRVNAKVIVVCGGAINSAALLLRSGYGDRLPTLGRYLTLHPALILVGEHPHEISNFHGHPKSFY
;
A
#
# COMPACT_ATOMS: atom_id res chain seq x y z
N MET A 1 -29.04 12.20 0.27
CA MET A 1 -27.89 11.37 -0.17
C MET A 1 -27.74 11.55 -1.67
N ARG A 2 -26.58 11.98 -2.16
CA ARG A 2 -26.29 12.15 -3.59
C ARG A 2 -26.09 10.78 -4.23
N GLU A 3 -26.55 10.60 -5.48
CA GLU A 3 -26.35 9.37 -6.24
C GLU A 3 -25.47 9.62 -7.47
N LEU A 4 -24.54 8.73 -7.74
CA LEU A 4 -23.61 8.79 -8.86
C LEU A 4 -23.52 7.43 -9.53
N ASP A 5 -23.33 7.42 -10.85
CA ASP A 5 -23.23 6.20 -11.65
C ASP A 5 -21.86 6.05 -12.28
N TYR A 6 -21.29 4.85 -12.21
CA TYR A 6 -20.02 4.48 -12.81
C TYR A 6 -20.11 3.13 -13.52
N ASP A 7 -19.20 2.86 -14.44
CA ASP A 7 -19.03 1.52 -15.00
C ASP A 7 -18.27 0.63 -13.99
N VAL A 8 -17.20 1.16 -13.37
CA VAL A 8 -16.40 0.44 -12.39
C VAL A 8 -16.12 1.33 -11.19
N VAL A 9 -16.26 0.77 -9.99
CA VAL A 9 -15.80 1.37 -8.73
C VAL A 9 -14.76 0.49 -8.08
N ILE A 10 -13.64 1.09 -7.71
CA ILE A 10 -12.53 0.45 -7.00
C ILE A 10 -12.52 1.02 -5.58
N ILE A 11 -12.57 0.18 -4.56
CA ILE A 11 -12.60 0.59 -3.16
C ILE A 11 -11.20 0.42 -2.55
N GLY A 12 -10.51 1.54 -2.34
CA GLY A 12 -9.12 1.60 -1.87
C GLY A 12 -8.11 1.80 -2.99
N SER A 13 -7.09 2.62 -2.75
CA SER A 13 -6.06 3.03 -3.70
C SER A 13 -4.68 2.41 -3.45
N GLY A 14 -4.57 1.47 -2.50
CA GLY A 14 -3.33 0.78 -2.16
C GLY A 14 -2.76 -0.05 -3.31
N ALA A 15 -1.88 -1.00 -3.02
CA ALA A 15 -1.19 -1.81 -4.03
C ALA A 15 -2.16 -2.47 -5.03
N GLY A 16 -3.22 -3.11 -4.53
CA GLY A 16 -4.23 -3.76 -5.38
C GLY A 16 -5.04 -2.74 -6.18
N GLY A 17 -5.61 -1.72 -5.50
CA GLY A 17 -6.48 -0.74 -6.15
C GLY A 17 -5.75 0.13 -7.16
N GLY A 18 -4.52 0.54 -6.87
CA GLY A 18 -3.69 1.28 -7.81
C GLY A 18 -3.33 0.46 -9.06
N ALA A 19 -3.01 -0.83 -8.89
CA ALA A 19 -2.77 -1.73 -10.01
C ALA A 19 -4.03 -1.90 -10.88
N VAL A 20 -5.18 -2.19 -10.26
CA VAL A 20 -6.46 -2.31 -10.98
C VAL A 20 -6.82 -1.02 -11.71
N ALA A 21 -6.69 0.13 -11.05
CA ALA A 21 -6.97 1.43 -11.67
C ALA A 21 -6.13 1.66 -12.93
N LYS A 22 -4.83 1.33 -12.87
CA LYS A 22 -3.94 1.46 -14.01
C LYS A 22 -4.25 0.49 -15.14
N GLU A 23 -4.53 -0.79 -14.82
CA GLU A 23 -4.90 -1.78 -15.85
C GLU A 23 -6.24 -1.43 -16.52
N LEU A 24 -7.14 -0.75 -15.85
CA LEU A 24 -8.39 -0.27 -16.40
C LEU A 24 -8.30 1.12 -17.08
N ALA A 25 -7.17 1.82 -16.97
CA ALA A 25 -6.97 3.14 -17.56
C ALA A 25 -7.31 3.21 -19.08
N PRO A 26 -6.99 2.21 -19.94
CA PRO A 26 -7.41 2.23 -21.33
C PRO A 26 -8.92 2.26 -21.53
N LEU A 27 -9.69 1.67 -20.60
CA LEU A 27 -11.16 1.72 -20.66
C LEU A 27 -11.67 3.12 -20.27
N ALA A 28 -11.04 3.79 -19.31
CA ALA A 28 -11.36 5.17 -18.97
C ALA A 28 -11.08 6.11 -20.14
N ALA A 29 -9.94 5.97 -20.79
CA ALA A 29 -9.59 6.71 -22.00
C ALA A 29 -10.58 6.45 -23.17
N ALA A 30 -11.23 5.29 -23.19
CA ALA A 30 -12.29 4.93 -24.13
C ALA A 30 -13.70 5.36 -23.67
N GLY A 31 -13.80 6.21 -22.63
CA GLY A 31 -15.06 6.81 -22.17
C GLY A 31 -15.82 6.03 -21.10
N LYS A 32 -15.23 4.97 -20.51
CA LYS A 32 -15.82 4.31 -19.33
C LYS A 32 -15.61 5.16 -18.10
N ARG A 33 -16.65 5.31 -17.30
CA ARG A 33 -16.57 6.02 -16.01
C ARG A 33 -16.02 5.07 -14.95
N ILE A 34 -14.82 5.36 -14.47
CA ILE A 34 -14.10 4.54 -13.46
C ILE A 34 -13.73 5.42 -12.29
N ALA A 35 -14.08 5.01 -11.08
CA ALA A 35 -13.71 5.72 -9.86
C ALA A 35 -12.94 4.84 -8.88
N VAL A 36 -11.96 5.43 -8.20
CA VAL A 36 -11.30 4.87 -7.03
C VAL A 36 -11.75 5.65 -5.80
N LEU A 37 -12.36 4.98 -4.83
CA LEU A 37 -12.80 5.57 -3.57
C LEU A 37 -11.76 5.27 -2.48
N GLU A 38 -11.00 6.27 -2.07
CA GLU A 38 -9.95 6.16 -1.06
C GLU A 38 -10.37 6.84 0.25
N TRP A 39 -10.28 6.10 1.34
CA TRP A 39 -10.62 6.65 2.66
C TRP A 39 -9.61 7.69 3.16
N GLY A 40 -8.33 7.50 2.85
CA GLY A 40 -7.27 8.36 3.30
C GLY A 40 -7.13 9.66 2.50
N PRO A 41 -6.37 10.62 3.03
CA PRO A 41 -6.09 11.88 2.35
C PRO A 41 -5.05 11.70 1.22
N LYS A 42 -5.05 12.63 0.27
CA LYS A 42 -3.92 12.89 -0.63
C LYS A 42 -3.10 14.03 -0.03
N LEU A 43 -1.85 13.79 0.29
CA LEU A 43 -0.95 14.84 0.74
C LEU A 43 -0.23 15.49 -0.45
N ALA A 44 0.00 16.79 -0.35
CA ALA A 44 0.93 17.48 -1.23
C ALA A 44 2.38 17.05 -0.91
N ASP A 45 3.29 17.23 -1.85
CA ASP A 45 4.67 16.74 -1.70
C ASP A 45 5.42 17.39 -0.53
N ASP A 46 5.18 18.64 -0.27
CA ASP A 46 5.75 19.43 0.84
C ASP A 46 5.13 19.09 2.20
N ALA A 47 3.99 18.41 2.23
CA ALA A 47 3.33 17.98 3.47
C ALA A 47 3.98 16.71 4.09
N PHE A 48 4.90 16.05 3.39
CA PHE A 48 5.67 14.93 3.94
C PHE A 48 6.81 15.43 4.83
N THR A 49 6.48 15.88 6.04
CA THR A 49 7.41 16.56 6.95
C THR A 49 8.46 15.66 7.59
N GLY A 50 8.26 14.34 7.58
CA GLY A 50 9.10 13.37 8.28
C GLY A 50 8.94 13.41 9.82
N ARG A 51 8.06 14.23 10.37
CA ARG A 51 7.75 14.26 11.80
C ARG A 51 6.89 13.04 12.13
N GLU A 52 7.41 12.16 12.98
CA GLU A 52 6.84 10.83 13.21
C GLU A 52 5.38 10.87 13.63
N VAL A 53 5.03 11.59 14.69
CA VAL A 53 3.66 11.67 15.22
C VAL A 53 2.69 12.30 14.21
N GLU A 54 3.15 13.32 13.50
CA GLU A 54 2.35 14.00 12.49
C GLU A 54 2.06 13.08 11.31
N MET A 55 3.10 12.43 10.77
CA MET A 55 2.95 11.51 9.64
C MET A 55 2.18 10.24 10.01
N ALA A 56 2.38 9.71 11.22
CA ALA A 56 1.61 8.58 11.70
C ALA A 56 0.10 8.91 11.74
N ARG A 57 -0.26 10.08 12.22
CA ARG A 57 -1.65 10.55 12.29
C ARG A 57 -2.29 10.74 10.91
N GLN A 58 -1.51 11.24 9.94
CA GLN A 58 -2.01 11.56 8.61
C GLN A 58 -2.03 10.37 7.64
N LEU A 59 -1.05 9.48 7.73
CA LEU A 59 -0.82 8.42 6.75
C LEU A 59 -1.26 7.03 7.19
N TYR A 60 -1.39 6.79 8.50
CA TYR A 60 -1.74 5.48 9.01
C TYR A 60 -3.19 5.40 9.47
N PHE A 61 -3.76 4.22 9.35
CA PHE A 61 -5.02 3.90 10.01
C PHE A 61 -4.80 3.89 11.53
N ASP A 62 -5.65 4.61 12.25
CA ASP A 62 -5.57 4.77 13.72
C ASP A 62 -4.16 5.12 14.21
N SER A 63 -3.49 6.02 13.49
CA SER A 63 -2.11 6.47 13.75
C SER A 63 -1.09 5.32 13.88
N GLY A 64 -1.38 4.15 13.28
CA GLY A 64 -0.54 2.95 13.36
C GLY A 64 -0.70 2.13 14.64
N GLY A 65 -1.69 2.44 15.48
CA GLY A 65 -1.92 1.82 16.79
C GLY A 65 -2.98 0.72 16.82
N VAL A 66 -3.22 0.00 15.73
CA VAL A 66 -4.20 -1.09 15.69
C VAL A 66 -3.71 -2.29 16.48
N LEU A 67 -4.41 -2.63 17.56
CA LEU A 67 -4.09 -3.76 18.42
C LEU A 67 -5.01 -4.96 18.16
N THR A 68 -4.49 -6.16 18.35
CA THR A 68 -5.33 -7.35 18.52
C THR A 68 -6.17 -7.23 19.77
N LYS A 69 -7.28 -7.99 19.86
CA LYS A 69 -8.19 -7.93 21.03
C LYS A 69 -7.48 -8.26 22.35
N ASP A 70 -6.51 -9.16 22.31
CA ASP A 70 -5.67 -9.56 23.45
C ASP A 70 -4.46 -8.62 23.65
N ARG A 71 -4.28 -7.61 22.79
CA ARG A 71 -3.19 -6.63 22.80
C ARG A 71 -1.78 -7.22 22.67
N THR A 72 -1.66 -8.43 22.17
CA THR A 72 -0.35 -9.10 21.98
C THR A 72 0.38 -8.64 20.73
N LEU A 73 -0.36 -8.18 19.71
CA LEU A 73 0.21 -7.72 18.45
C LEU A 73 -0.30 -6.32 18.10
N THR A 74 0.61 -5.51 17.60
CA THR A 74 0.31 -4.20 16.99
C THR A 74 0.42 -4.32 15.48
N MET A 75 -0.56 -3.81 14.79
CA MET A 75 -0.59 -3.77 13.32
C MET A 75 -0.60 -2.33 12.85
N ALA A 76 0.27 -2.01 11.91
CA ALA A 76 0.30 -0.69 11.27
C ALA A 76 0.11 -0.84 9.77
N TYR A 77 -0.83 -0.08 9.20
CA TYR A 77 -1.06 -0.04 7.76
C TYR A 77 -1.53 1.35 7.32
N GLY A 78 -1.25 1.67 6.06
CA GLY A 78 -1.53 2.99 5.51
C GLY A 78 -3.00 3.24 5.26
N ARG A 79 -3.40 4.49 5.49
CA ARG A 79 -4.68 5.08 5.11
C ARG A 79 -4.40 6.41 4.43
N ALA A 80 -4.08 6.37 3.16
CA ALA A 80 -3.73 7.52 2.35
C ALA A 80 -3.93 7.22 0.87
N TYR A 81 -3.96 8.22 0.01
CA TYR A 81 -3.84 8.06 -1.43
C TYR A 81 -2.58 7.26 -1.76
N GLY A 82 -2.76 5.99 -2.18
CA GLY A 82 -1.70 4.99 -2.34
C GLY A 82 -1.64 3.94 -1.23
N GLY A 83 -2.47 4.04 -0.19
CA GLY A 83 -2.55 3.06 0.91
C GLY A 83 -1.20 2.80 1.57
N SER A 84 -0.96 1.54 1.95
CA SER A 84 0.30 1.14 2.60
C SER A 84 1.55 1.27 1.71
N THR A 85 1.40 1.46 0.38
CA THR A 85 2.56 1.70 -0.49
C THR A 85 3.22 3.07 -0.24
N VAL A 86 2.57 3.94 0.53
CA VAL A 86 3.14 5.23 0.96
C VAL A 86 4.07 5.07 2.16
N VAL A 87 3.80 4.10 3.03
CA VAL A 87 4.42 4.01 4.35
C VAL A 87 5.29 2.76 4.56
N TYR A 88 5.57 1.97 3.54
CA TYR A 88 6.47 0.81 3.63
C TYR A 88 7.90 1.18 3.19
N THR A 89 8.85 0.27 3.40
CA THR A 89 10.28 0.51 3.08
C THR A 89 10.64 0.28 1.61
N GLY A 90 9.69 -0.03 0.75
CA GLY A 90 9.94 -0.19 -0.69
C GLY A 90 10.40 -1.58 -1.12
N THR A 91 10.50 -2.54 -0.20
CA THR A 91 10.87 -3.92 -0.54
C THR A 91 9.92 -4.50 -1.57
N SER A 92 10.47 -5.00 -2.67
CA SER A 92 9.72 -5.51 -3.82
C SER A 92 10.32 -6.83 -4.30
N LEU A 93 9.66 -7.93 -3.94
CA LEU A 93 10.08 -9.29 -4.30
C LEU A 93 9.06 -9.92 -5.26
N THR A 94 9.54 -10.76 -6.14
CA THR A 94 8.67 -11.66 -6.91
C THR A 94 8.27 -12.85 -6.06
N ILE A 95 7.11 -13.42 -6.35
CA ILE A 95 6.60 -14.59 -5.63
C ILE A 95 7.40 -15.82 -6.04
N PRO A 96 7.94 -16.61 -5.09
CA PRO A 96 8.62 -17.87 -5.39
C PRO A 96 7.67 -18.92 -6.00
N GLU A 97 8.20 -19.78 -6.85
CA GLU A 97 7.42 -20.78 -7.56
C GLU A 97 6.74 -21.79 -6.62
N ASP A 98 7.44 -22.21 -5.56
CA ASP A 98 6.90 -23.11 -4.56
C ASP A 98 5.73 -22.51 -3.77
N VAL A 99 5.71 -21.20 -3.59
CA VAL A 99 4.59 -20.48 -2.96
C VAL A 99 3.37 -20.50 -3.86
N VAL A 100 3.53 -20.23 -5.16
CA VAL A 100 2.43 -20.26 -6.13
C VAL A 100 1.84 -21.66 -6.23
N LYS A 101 2.68 -22.69 -6.29
CA LYS A 101 2.24 -24.09 -6.29
C LYS A 101 1.44 -24.47 -5.04
N ARG A 102 1.81 -23.96 -3.87
CA ARG A 102 1.07 -24.19 -2.62
C ARG A 102 -0.30 -23.50 -2.56
N TRP A 103 -0.51 -22.45 -3.34
CA TRP A 103 -1.84 -21.82 -3.39
C TRP A 103 -2.89 -22.73 -4.00
N ASP A 104 -2.51 -23.59 -4.94
CA ASP A 104 -3.40 -24.51 -5.64
C ASP A 104 -4.70 -23.85 -6.16
N VAL A 105 -4.54 -22.65 -6.74
CA VAL A 105 -5.66 -21.87 -7.27
C VAL A 105 -5.72 -22.04 -8.78
N PRO A 106 -6.81 -22.60 -9.32
CA PRO A 106 -6.97 -22.79 -10.77
C PRO A 106 -6.83 -21.46 -11.53
N GLY A 107 -6.06 -21.48 -12.61
CA GLY A 107 -5.85 -20.31 -13.48
C GLY A 107 -4.79 -19.32 -12.98
N ILE A 108 -4.13 -19.60 -11.86
CA ILE A 108 -2.96 -18.84 -11.40
C ILE A 108 -1.69 -19.62 -11.74
N GLU A 109 -0.99 -19.17 -12.77
CA GLU A 109 0.22 -19.81 -13.27
C GLU A 109 1.47 -18.99 -12.91
N TYR A 110 2.51 -19.67 -12.43
CA TYR A 110 3.77 -19.02 -12.02
C TYR A 110 4.37 -18.13 -13.13
N ASN A 111 4.48 -18.66 -14.34
CA ASN A 111 5.09 -17.93 -15.46
C ASN A 111 4.29 -16.67 -15.84
N ASP A 112 2.94 -16.71 -15.75
CA ASP A 112 2.10 -15.55 -16.00
C ASP A 112 2.29 -14.49 -14.91
N LEU A 113 2.36 -14.91 -13.63
CA LEU A 113 2.67 -14.01 -12.52
C LEU A 113 4.05 -13.37 -12.66
N GLN A 114 5.08 -14.13 -13.05
CA GLN A 114 6.42 -13.57 -13.28
C GLN A 114 6.42 -12.54 -14.40
N ARG A 115 5.77 -12.83 -15.52
CA ARG A 115 5.65 -11.89 -16.65
C ARG A 115 4.94 -10.59 -16.24
N ARG A 116 3.84 -10.69 -15.49
CA ARG A 116 3.11 -9.53 -14.96
C ARG A 116 3.94 -8.76 -13.93
N SER A 117 4.64 -9.46 -13.06
CA SER A 117 5.52 -8.85 -12.06
C SER A 117 6.66 -8.05 -12.69
N ALA A 118 7.25 -8.57 -13.78
CA ALA A 118 8.33 -7.89 -14.50
C ALA A 118 7.93 -6.48 -14.95
N LYS A 119 6.70 -6.30 -15.48
CA LYS A 119 6.14 -5.00 -15.84
C LYS A 119 6.15 -4.03 -14.65
N TYR A 120 5.66 -4.46 -13.48
CA TYR A 120 5.61 -3.61 -12.30
C TYR A 120 6.98 -3.35 -11.67
N ILE A 121 7.91 -4.30 -11.76
CA ILE A 121 9.30 -4.13 -11.36
C ILE A 121 9.93 -2.99 -12.16
N GLU A 122 9.77 -3.00 -13.48
CA GLU A 122 10.29 -1.95 -14.35
C GLU A 122 9.63 -0.60 -14.08
N GLU A 123 8.29 -0.54 -14.09
CA GLU A 123 7.52 0.69 -13.90
C GLU A 123 7.77 1.37 -12.56
N ASN A 124 7.91 0.59 -11.50
CA ASN A 124 8.17 1.09 -10.15
C ASN A 124 9.68 1.26 -9.87
N ASN A 125 10.53 1.16 -10.89
CA ASN A 125 11.98 1.34 -10.76
C ASN A 125 12.58 0.47 -9.64
N VAL A 126 12.20 -0.80 -9.61
CA VAL A 126 12.66 -1.76 -8.60
C VAL A 126 14.10 -2.21 -8.93
N HIS A 127 15.04 -1.98 -8.03
CA HIS A 127 16.43 -2.34 -8.19
C HIS A 127 17.11 -2.58 -6.83
N LYS A 128 18.30 -3.20 -6.86
CA LYS A 128 19.17 -3.30 -5.69
C LYS A 128 19.93 -1.98 -5.53
N LEU A 129 20.15 -1.58 -4.29
CA LEU A 129 20.97 -0.41 -3.99
C LEU A 129 22.45 -0.66 -4.33
N GLU A 130 23.14 0.40 -4.72
CA GLU A 130 24.59 0.39 -4.81
C GLU A 130 25.22 0.30 -3.41
N GLU A 131 26.42 -0.24 -3.32
CA GLU A 131 27.10 -0.42 -2.03
C GLU A 131 27.30 0.89 -1.27
N SER A 132 27.50 1.99 -1.98
CA SER A 132 27.63 3.34 -1.42
C SER A 132 26.36 3.88 -0.76
N GLU A 133 25.19 3.31 -1.10
CA GLU A 133 23.90 3.70 -0.55
C GLU A 133 23.51 2.91 0.72
N LEU A 134 24.30 1.87 1.05
CA LEU A 134 24.07 1.05 2.23
C LEU A 134 24.58 1.77 3.49
N ASN A 135 23.77 1.81 4.53
CA ASN A 135 24.19 2.34 5.83
C ASN A 135 24.98 1.28 6.65
N ASP A 136 25.65 1.75 7.69
CA ASP A 136 26.52 0.89 8.51
C ASP A 136 25.76 -0.23 9.22
N ASN A 137 24.53 0.04 9.68
CA ASN A 137 23.69 -0.98 10.31
C ASN A 137 23.41 -2.16 9.35
N ASN A 138 23.09 -1.88 8.08
CA ASN A 138 22.87 -2.91 7.08
C ASN A 138 24.16 -3.68 6.72
N ARG A 139 25.30 -2.98 6.64
CA ARG A 139 26.60 -3.64 6.40
C ARG A 139 26.98 -4.58 7.54
N LEU A 140 26.85 -4.15 8.79
CA LEU A 140 27.10 -4.97 9.97
C LEU A 140 26.21 -6.21 10.03
N PHE A 141 24.94 -6.06 9.66
CA PHE A 141 24.03 -7.22 9.55
C PHE A 141 24.55 -8.22 8.51
N LEU A 142 24.92 -7.76 7.32
CA LEU A 142 25.47 -8.61 6.27
C LEU A 142 26.75 -9.32 6.74
N GLU A 143 27.69 -8.57 7.32
CA GLU A 143 28.96 -9.13 7.86
C GLU A 143 28.71 -10.18 8.93
N GLY A 144 27.76 -9.93 9.84
CA GLY A 144 27.36 -10.88 10.86
C GLY A 144 26.79 -12.16 10.26
N CYS A 145 25.93 -12.05 9.27
CA CYS A 145 25.39 -13.21 8.55
C CYS A 145 26.49 -14.04 7.89
N ILE A 146 27.43 -13.38 7.19
CA ILE A 146 28.54 -14.05 6.52
C ILE A 146 29.43 -14.79 7.54
N LYS A 147 29.79 -14.13 8.65
CA LYS A 147 30.61 -14.74 9.72
C LYS A 147 29.94 -15.97 10.36
N LEU A 148 28.64 -15.98 10.44
CA LEU A 148 27.85 -17.10 11.00
C LEU A 148 27.46 -18.15 9.95
N GLY A 149 27.85 -18.00 8.70
CA GLY A 149 27.53 -18.92 7.61
C GLY A 149 26.06 -18.85 7.14
N TYR A 150 25.33 -17.79 7.48
CA TYR A 150 24.00 -17.57 7.00
C TYR A 150 24.00 -17.02 5.56
N ARG A 151 22.96 -17.36 4.83
CA ARG A 151 22.70 -16.73 3.52
C ARG A 151 22.00 -15.40 3.75
N ALA A 152 22.56 -14.34 3.21
CA ALA A 152 21.93 -13.03 3.20
C ALA A 152 21.83 -12.53 1.76
N GLN A 153 20.70 -11.92 1.42
CA GLN A 153 20.44 -11.35 0.11
C GLN A 153 19.95 -9.92 0.27
N GLN A 154 20.30 -9.07 -0.70
CA GLN A 154 19.83 -7.70 -0.72
C GLN A 154 18.39 -7.65 -1.26
N PHE A 155 17.53 -6.93 -0.56
CA PHE A 155 16.21 -6.59 -1.07
C PHE A 155 16.30 -5.67 -2.29
N PRO A 156 15.65 -5.97 -3.40
CA PRO A 156 15.33 -4.95 -4.37
C PRO A 156 14.25 -4.02 -3.82
N ILE A 157 14.36 -2.73 -4.09
CA ILE A 157 13.48 -1.67 -3.60
C ILE A 157 13.00 -0.76 -4.71
N ASN A 158 11.79 -0.22 -4.57
CA ASN A 158 11.15 0.65 -5.54
C ASN A 158 11.40 2.14 -5.25
N VAL A 159 12.57 2.62 -5.56
CA VAL A 159 12.93 4.03 -5.38
C VAL A 159 13.54 4.63 -6.64
N LYS A 160 13.39 5.95 -6.80
CA LYS A 160 14.01 6.71 -7.88
C LYS A 160 14.56 8.03 -7.32
N GLY A 161 15.87 8.22 -7.37
CA GLY A 161 16.53 9.42 -6.83
C GLY A 161 16.42 9.50 -5.29
N CYS A 162 16.69 8.40 -4.60
CA CYS A 162 16.71 8.35 -3.14
C CYS A 162 17.78 9.32 -2.60
N ARG A 163 17.43 10.09 -1.56
CA ARG A 163 18.33 11.01 -0.85
C ARG A 163 18.71 10.51 0.53
N SER A 164 18.58 9.22 0.76
CA SER A 164 19.05 8.55 1.98
C SER A 164 18.51 9.11 3.30
N SER A 165 17.26 9.62 3.31
CA SER A 165 16.66 10.25 4.50
C SER A 165 16.21 9.26 5.59
N SER A 166 16.22 7.95 5.32
CA SER A 166 15.72 6.89 6.21
C SER A 166 14.23 6.99 6.65
N LEU A 167 13.47 7.95 6.13
CA LEU A 167 12.09 8.24 6.52
C LEU A 167 11.04 7.46 5.71
N CYS A 168 11.39 6.27 5.21
CA CYS A 168 10.51 5.51 4.32
C CYS A 168 9.14 5.18 4.93
N ASN A 169 9.07 4.89 6.23
CA ASN A 169 7.82 4.55 6.92
C ASN A 169 6.94 5.77 7.23
N LEU A 170 7.46 6.98 7.08
CA LEU A 170 6.73 8.23 7.32
C LEU A 170 6.27 8.91 6.02
N GLY A 171 6.16 8.14 4.93
CA GLY A 171 6.11 8.69 3.60
C GLY A 171 7.50 9.18 3.18
N CYS A 172 7.74 9.40 1.92
CA CYS A 172 9.05 9.80 1.47
C CYS A 172 9.10 11.32 1.22
N PRO A 173 9.73 12.13 2.09
CA PRO A 173 9.76 13.59 1.93
C PRO A 173 10.50 14.02 0.66
N ASN A 174 11.32 13.13 0.09
CA ASN A 174 12.06 13.38 -1.14
C ASN A 174 11.30 12.94 -2.42
N GLY A 175 10.10 12.39 -2.29
CA GLY A 175 9.32 11.86 -3.40
C GLY A 175 9.95 10.66 -4.12
N ALA A 176 11.00 10.06 -3.55
CA ALA A 176 11.77 9.00 -4.21
C ALA A 176 11.04 7.65 -4.29
N LYS A 177 10.18 7.33 -3.33
CA LYS A 177 9.45 6.07 -3.28
C LYS A 177 8.44 5.94 -4.42
N GLN A 178 8.56 4.87 -5.21
CA GLN A 178 7.71 4.60 -6.37
C GLN A 178 6.54 3.68 -6.00
N GLY A 179 5.74 4.10 -5.01
CA GLY A 179 4.46 3.45 -4.66
C GLY A 179 3.34 3.81 -5.62
N THR A 180 2.14 3.25 -5.43
CA THR A 180 1.00 3.48 -6.31
C THR A 180 0.63 4.96 -6.44
N HIS A 181 0.83 5.75 -5.39
CA HIS A 181 0.62 7.21 -5.38
C HIS A 181 1.54 8.00 -6.34
N ARG A 182 2.64 7.39 -6.78
CA ARG A 182 3.61 8.02 -7.71
C ARG A 182 3.57 7.45 -9.11
N VAL A 183 3.18 6.19 -9.25
CA VAL A 183 3.26 5.48 -10.53
C VAL A 183 1.87 5.14 -11.08
N GLN A 184 1.14 4.27 -10.42
CA GLN A 184 -0.10 3.71 -10.98
C GLN A 184 -1.26 4.71 -10.97
N LEU A 185 -1.49 5.38 -9.84
CA LEU A 185 -2.62 6.30 -9.70
C LEU A 185 -2.50 7.53 -10.60
N PRO A 186 -1.35 8.24 -10.66
CA PRO A 186 -1.21 9.35 -11.59
C PRO A 186 -1.38 8.94 -13.05
N ALA A 187 -0.91 7.76 -13.45
CA ALA A 187 -1.11 7.24 -14.79
C ALA A 187 -2.59 6.94 -15.08
N ALA A 188 -3.31 6.42 -14.08
CA ALA A 188 -4.75 6.17 -14.21
C ALA A 188 -5.55 7.49 -14.26
N GLU A 189 -5.23 8.47 -13.40
CA GLU A 189 -5.86 9.80 -13.40
C GLU A 189 -5.65 10.51 -14.76
N ALA A 190 -4.44 10.44 -15.33
CA ALA A 190 -4.15 11.01 -16.65
C ALA A 190 -4.97 10.38 -17.78
N ALA A 191 -5.43 9.15 -17.61
CA ALA A 191 -6.30 8.45 -18.57
C ALA A 191 -7.81 8.66 -18.30
N GLY A 192 -8.17 9.43 -17.26
CA GLY A 192 -9.56 9.75 -16.94
C GLY A 192 -10.19 8.92 -15.81
N VAL A 193 -9.41 8.14 -15.07
CA VAL A 193 -9.90 7.50 -13.84
C VAL A 193 -10.03 8.57 -12.75
N GLU A 194 -11.20 8.67 -12.12
CA GLU A 194 -11.44 9.60 -11.02
C GLU A 194 -10.94 8.97 -9.70
N VAL A 195 -10.04 9.63 -8.97
CA VAL A 195 -9.61 9.18 -7.64
C VAL A 195 -10.18 10.14 -6.59
N ILE A 196 -11.10 9.63 -5.79
CA ILE A 196 -11.80 10.38 -4.76
C ILE A 196 -11.19 10.03 -3.40
N THR A 197 -10.49 10.96 -2.80
CA THR A 197 -9.88 10.84 -1.48
C THR A 197 -10.81 11.30 -0.37
N ASN A 198 -10.48 11.01 0.88
CA ASN A 198 -11.31 11.31 2.04
C ASN A 198 -12.74 10.70 1.92
N CYS A 199 -12.87 9.63 1.15
CA CYS A 199 -14.11 8.97 0.81
C CYS A 199 -14.15 7.56 1.40
N ARG A 200 -14.81 7.41 2.53
CA ARG A 200 -14.94 6.14 3.24
C ARG A 200 -16.16 5.37 2.76
N VAL A 201 -15.93 4.23 2.11
CA VAL A 201 -17.02 3.29 1.81
C VAL A 201 -17.45 2.59 3.10
N THR A 202 -18.74 2.69 3.41
CA THR A 202 -19.34 2.17 4.65
C THR A 202 -20.06 0.85 4.42
N ARG A 203 -20.60 0.66 3.22
CA ARG A 203 -21.34 -0.54 2.81
C ARG A 203 -21.14 -0.83 1.34
N VAL A 204 -21.15 -2.09 0.95
CA VAL A 204 -21.09 -2.52 -0.43
C VAL A 204 -22.21 -3.53 -0.72
N GLY A 205 -22.93 -3.29 -1.81
CA GLY A 205 -23.93 -4.19 -2.39
C GLY A 205 -23.42 -4.85 -3.66
N GLU A 206 -24.28 -5.50 -4.41
CA GLU A 206 -23.91 -6.17 -5.67
C GLU A 206 -23.56 -5.17 -6.77
N ARG A 207 -24.27 -4.05 -6.84
CA ARG A 207 -24.11 -3.02 -7.87
C ARG A 207 -24.13 -1.59 -7.31
N SER A 208 -23.92 -1.44 -6.02
CA SER A 208 -23.82 -0.11 -5.40
C SER A 208 -22.95 -0.17 -4.15
N CYS A 209 -22.39 0.96 -3.77
CA CYS A 209 -21.80 1.16 -2.46
C CYS A 209 -22.26 2.48 -1.86
N ASP A 210 -22.36 2.51 -0.52
CA ASP A 210 -22.59 3.72 0.24
C ASP A 210 -21.26 4.21 0.80
N ALA A 211 -21.02 5.50 0.69
CA ALA A 211 -19.79 6.12 1.16
C ALA A 211 -20.07 7.46 1.86
N VAL A 212 -19.12 7.90 2.64
CA VAL A 212 -19.12 9.21 3.30
C VAL A 212 -17.84 9.94 2.91
N VAL A 213 -17.97 11.13 2.37
CA VAL A 213 -16.87 12.05 2.14
C VAL A 213 -16.78 12.98 3.34
N ALA A 214 -15.61 13.07 3.96
CA ALA A 214 -15.39 13.92 5.13
C ALA A 214 -13.99 14.54 5.07
N ASP A 215 -13.94 15.86 5.32
CA ASP A 215 -12.66 16.57 5.42
C ASP A 215 -11.97 16.19 6.75
N PRO A 216 -10.77 15.59 6.73
CA PRO A 216 -10.02 15.27 7.94
C PRO A 216 -9.30 16.48 8.57
N GLY A 217 -9.37 17.67 7.96
CA GLY A 217 -8.68 18.89 8.38
C GLY A 217 -7.20 18.92 7.99
N PHE A 218 -6.75 18.05 7.10
CA PHE A 218 -5.39 18.03 6.53
C PHE A 218 -5.37 17.30 5.17
N GLY A 219 -4.30 17.52 4.42
CA GLY A 219 -4.17 17.02 3.05
C GLY A 219 -4.94 17.87 2.04
N LEU A 220 -4.97 17.41 0.80
CA LEU A 220 -5.72 18.04 -0.27
C LEU A 220 -7.23 17.75 -0.11
N PRO A 221 -8.11 18.70 -0.47
CA PRO A 221 -9.55 18.48 -0.43
C PRO A 221 -9.95 17.34 -1.37
N SER A 222 -11.04 16.66 -1.03
CA SER A 222 -11.68 15.71 -1.93
C SER A 222 -12.23 16.45 -3.16
N SER A 223 -12.25 15.77 -4.30
CA SER A 223 -12.94 16.26 -5.50
C SER A 223 -14.47 16.21 -5.37
N TRP A 224 -14.98 15.48 -4.37
CA TRP A 224 -16.39 15.45 -4.04
C TRP A 224 -16.69 16.25 -2.78
N GLU A 225 -17.87 16.89 -2.74
CA GLU A 225 -18.36 17.57 -1.55
C GLU A 225 -18.57 16.61 -0.39
N SER A 226 -18.35 17.10 0.83
CA SER A 226 -18.58 16.36 2.05
C SER A 226 -20.04 15.93 2.21
N GLY A 227 -20.26 14.74 2.73
CA GLY A 227 -21.57 14.16 2.95
C GLY A 227 -21.70 12.71 2.49
N GLU A 228 -22.90 12.19 2.62
CA GLU A 228 -23.24 10.82 2.20
C GLU A 228 -23.45 10.75 0.69
N VAL A 229 -22.94 9.69 0.09
CA VAL A 229 -23.09 9.41 -1.34
C VAL A 229 -23.34 7.92 -1.57
N ARG A 230 -24.29 7.64 -2.46
CA ARG A 230 -24.47 6.31 -3.04
C ARG A 230 -23.85 6.27 -4.43
N VAL A 231 -23.02 5.28 -4.67
CA VAL A 231 -22.38 5.08 -5.97
C VAL A 231 -22.88 3.78 -6.56
N ASN A 232 -23.57 3.87 -7.68
CA ASN A 232 -24.00 2.71 -8.47
C ASN A 232 -22.87 2.34 -9.42
N ALA A 233 -22.62 1.05 -9.62
CA ALA A 233 -21.58 0.57 -10.53
C ALA A 233 -21.94 -0.78 -11.14
N LYS A 234 -21.52 -1.01 -12.39
CA LYS A 234 -21.68 -2.32 -13.03
C LYS A 234 -20.74 -3.36 -12.42
N VAL A 235 -19.55 -2.90 -11.99
CA VAL A 235 -18.53 -3.72 -11.33
C VAL A 235 -17.99 -2.98 -10.12
N ILE A 236 -17.87 -3.67 -9.00
CA ILE A 236 -17.22 -3.16 -7.78
C ILE A 236 -16.04 -4.05 -7.44
N VAL A 237 -14.87 -3.45 -7.29
CA VAL A 237 -13.62 -4.13 -6.94
C VAL A 237 -13.21 -3.70 -5.53
N VAL A 238 -13.15 -4.64 -4.59
CA VAL A 238 -12.81 -4.34 -3.19
C VAL A 238 -11.31 -4.50 -2.99
N CYS A 239 -10.61 -3.39 -2.77
CA CYS A 239 -9.16 -3.28 -2.62
C CYS A 239 -8.74 -2.57 -1.32
N GLY A 240 -9.55 -2.66 -0.26
CA GLY A 240 -9.32 -1.97 1.02
C GLY A 240 -8.23 -2.59 1.92
N GLY A 241 -7.40 -3.52 1.40
CA GLY A 241 -6.42 -4.27 2.18
C GLY A 241 -7.03 -5.43 2.96
N ALA A 242 -6.19 -6.29 3.53
CA ALA A 242 -6.63 -7.55 4.16
C ALA A 242 -7.66 -7.34 5.29
N ILE A 243 -7.44 -6.32 6.13
CA ILE A 243 -8.30 -6.06 7.30
C ILE A 243 -9.58 -5.33 6.89
N ASN A 244 -9.44 -4.18 6.20
CA ASN A 244 -10.59 -3.34 5.90
C ASN A 244 -11.51 -3.93 4.84
N SER A 245 -10.99 -4.71 3.86
CA SER A 245 -11.85 -5.43 2.91
C SER A 245 -12.74 -6.45 3.60
N ALA A 246 -12.17 -7.26 4.48
CA ALA A 246 -12.93 -8.24 5.26
C ALA A 246 -13.96 -7.55 6.17
N ALA A 247 -13.56 -6.50 6.88
CA ALA A 247 -14.44 -5.73 7.74
C ALA A 247 -15.60 -5.06 6.97
N LEU A 248 -15.33 -4.52 5.78
CA LEU A 248 -16.35 -3.93 4.91
C LEU A 248 -17.36 -4.97 4.44
N LEU A 249 -16.89 -6.11 3.94
CA LEU A 249 -17.74 -7.19 3.46
C LEU A 249 -18.58 -7.82 4.57
N LEU A 250 -18.01 -8.00 5.78
CA LEU A 250 -18.76 -8.47 6.95
C LEU A 250 -19.90 -7.50 7.33
N ARG A 251 -19.61 -6.20 7.42
CA ARG A 251 -20.64 -5.16 7.69
C ARG A 251 -21.71 -5.10 6.60
N SER A 252 -21.36 -5.50 5.40
CA SER A 252 -22.26 -5.51 4.24
C SER A 252 -23.11 -6.79 4.13
N GLY A 253 -22.97 -7.74 5.08
CA GLY A 253 -23.77 -8.94 5.14
C GLY A 253 -23.26 -10.12 4.28
N TYR A 254 -21.99 -10.10 3.87
CA TYR A 254 -21.42 -11.20 3.06
C TYR A 254 -20.93 -12.38 3.92
N GLY A 255 -20.98 -12.31 5.25
CA GLY A 255 -20.43 -13.34 6.15
C GLY A 255 -21.04 -14.73 5.91
N ASP A 256 -22.35 -14.83 5.73
CA ASP A 256 -23.04 -16.11 5.50
C ASP A 256 -22.70 -16.72 4.14
N ARG A 257 -22.39 -15.91 3.14
CA ARG A 257 -22.03 -16.34 1.78
C ARG A 257 -20.54 -16.70 1.66
N LEU A 258 -19.72 -16.20 2.56
CA LEU A 258 -18.26 -16.34 2.55
C LEU A 258 -17.77 -16.80 3.93
N PRO A 259 -17.84 -18.10 4.24
CA PRO A 259 -17.61 -18.60 5.61
C PRO A 259 -16.19 -18.39 6.14
N THR A 260 -15.21 -18.17 5.25
CA THR A 260 -13.80 -17.86 5.62
C THR A 260 -13.52 -16.36 5.73
N LEU A 261 -14.51 -15.50 5.43
CA LEU A 261 -14.33 -14.06 5.45
C LEU A 261 -13.97 -13.55 6.86
N GLY A 262 -12.87 -12.79 6.93
CA GLY A 262 -12.35 -12.25 8.19
C GLY A 262 -11.69 -13.28 9.10
N ARG A 263 -11.44 -14.49 8.60
CA ARG A 263 -10.74 -15.57 9.32
C ARG A 263 -9.34 -15.77 8.72
N TYR A 264 -8.50 -16.49 9.46
CA TYR A 264 -7.16 -16.91 9.01
C TYR A 264 -6.24 -15.73 8.65
N LEU A 265 -6.34 -14.61 9.41
CA LEU A 265 -5.38 -13.52 9.27
C LEU A 265 -3.97 -14.06 9.54
N THR A 266 -3.13 -13.98 8.51
CA THR A 266 -1.71 -14.33 8.62
C THR A 266 -0.90 -13.05 8.67
N LEU A 267 -0.07 -12.92 9.69
CA LEU A 267 0.82 -11.78 9.88
C LEU A 267 2.25 -12.17 9.54
N HIS A 268 3.01 -11.20 9.08
CA HIS A 268 4.45 -11.30 8.94
C HIS A 268 5.09 -10.81 10.26
N PRO A 269 5.41 -11.72 11.21
CA PRO A 269 5.89 -11.30 12.52
C PRO A 269 7.27 -10.68 12.39
N ALA A 270 7.51 -9.63 13.17
CA ALA A 270 8.81 -9.00 13.28
C ALA A 270 9.28 -9.03 14.74
N LEU A 271 10.52 -9.40 14.95
CA LEU A 271 11.21 -9.33 16.23
C LEU A 271 12.32 -8.28 16.12
N ILE A 272 12.32 -7.33 17.03
CA ILE A 272 13.36 -6.31 17.08
C ILE A 272 14.51 -6.83 17.93
N LEU A 273 15.69 -6.90 17.33
CA LEU A 273 16.93 -7.18 18.03
C LEU A 273 17.76 -5.90 18.08
N VAL A 274 18.31 -5.61 19.25
CA VAL A 274 19.16 -4.43 19.48
C VAL A 274 20.54 -4.91 19.88
N GLY A 275 21.57 -4.42 19.19
CA GLY A 275 22.97 -4.64 19.51
C GLY A 275 23.61 -3.35 20.04
N GLU A 276 24.38 -3.44 21.12
CA GLU A 276 25.22 -2.36 21.60
C GLU A 276 26.63 -2.50 20.99
N HIS A 277 27.17 -1.41 20.49
CA HIS A 277 28.47 -1.36 19.86
C HIS A 277 29.39 -0.39 20.60
N PRO A 278 30.72 -0.60 20.60
CA PRO A 278 31.68 0.28 21.25
C PRO A 278 31.88 1.62 20.52
N HIS A 279 31.29 1.77 19.34
CA HIS A 279 31.32 2.99 18.54
C HIS A 279 29.94 3.27 17.98
N GLU A 280 29.70 4.48 17.55
CA GLU A 280 28.42 4.90 16.96
C GLU A 280 28.14 4.15 15.67
N ILE A 281 26.95 3.55 15.57
CA ILE A 281 26.40 2.96 14.35
C ILE A 281 25.23 3.85 13.91
N SER A 282 25.46 4.62 12.86
CA SER A 282 24.40 5.49 12.34
C SER A 282 23.51 4.75 11.35
N ASN A 283 22.20 4.72 11.65
CA ASN A 283 21.15 4.25 10.76
C ASN A 283 20.11 5.33 10.40
N PHE A 284 20.39 6.59 10.74
CA PHE A 284 19.52 7.74 10.48
C PHE A 284 19.58 8.23 9.04
N HIS A 285 20.43 7.67 8.23
CA HIS A 285 20.55 7.91 6.80
C HIS A 285 20.69 6.59 6.05
N GLY A 286 20.60 6.63 4.73
CA GLY A 286 20.54 5.44 3.88
C GLY A 286 19.14 4.81 3.85
N HIS A 287 19.05 3.66 3.24
CA HIS A 287 17.82 2.89 3.24
C HIS A 287 17.71 2.09 4.55
N PRO A 288 16.56 2.14 5.28
CA PRO A 288 16.47 1.57 6.62
C PRO A 288 16.58 0.04 6.66
N LYS A 289 16.34 -0.65 5.54
CA LYS A 289 16.33 -2.11 5.47
C LYS A 289 16.80 -2.59 4.09
N SER A 290 17.96 -3.22 4.04
CA SER A 290 18.60 -3.59 2.77
C SER A 290 18.84 -5.09 2.58
N PHE A 291 18.85 -5.91 3.64
CA PHE A 291 19.14 -7.34 3.57
C PHE A 291 18.10 -8.20 4.28
N TYR A 292 18.02 -9.47 3.87
CA TYR A 292 17.22 -10.55 4.46
C TYR A 292 17.95 -11.88 4.39
#